data_788c2c0dd78d333b38fac429d47b519f
#
_entry.id   788c2c0dd78d333b38fac429d47b519f
#
_cell.length_a   1.000
_cell.length_b   1.000
_cell.length_c   1.000
_cell.angle_alpha   90.00
_cell.angle_beta   90.00
_cell.angle_gamma   90.00
#
_symmetry.space_group_name_H-M   'P 1'
#
loop_
_entity.id
_entity.type
_entity.pdbx_description
1 polymer ?
#
loop_
_entity_poly.entity_id
_entity_poly.type
_entity_poly.pdbx_seq_one_letter_code
_entity_poly.pdbx_strand_id
1 'polypeptide(L)'
;VDPTKWKLHEIRMPGDFVAGKGYSNSFANVAWDMNRDGWQDIVVIGFPGDPFHWYQNPGSAGGPWKEHVIWTSICNESPEFEDLNGDGTPEFIFGSQPEAQMGFVQIPAPAKVSETFQFHAVSEPSAEPAQKKNRGLDNGTFKYYHGLGAGDMNGDGHRDVIISHGWWQSPGDLGAADLWEFHPISVNGSE
;
A
#
# COMPACT_ATOMS: atom_id res chain seq x y z
N VAL A 1 6.22 -18.85 23.95
CA VAL A 1 4.87 -18.33 24.25
C VAL A 1 3.89 -19.48 24.07
N ASP A 2 3.02 -19.73 25.05
CA ASP A 2 2.01 -20.78 24.98
C ASP A 2 0.82 -20.30 24.13
N PRO A 3 0.60 -20.87 22.94
CA PRO A 3 -0.45 -20.41 22.02
C PRO A 3 -1.88 -20.65 22.55
N THR A 4 -2.03 -21.49 23.56
CA THR A 4 -3.36 -21.73 24.19
C THR A 4 -3.78 -20.59 25.11
N LYS A 5 -2.89 -19.66 25.40
CA LYS A 5 -3.14 -18.49 26.25
C LYS A 5 -3.29 -17.18 25.48
N TRP A 6 -3.43 -17.26 24.18
CA TRP A 6 -3.67 -16.07 23.36
C TRP A 6 -5.05 -15.50 23.66
N LYS A 7 -5.11 -14.19 23.82
CA LYS A 7 -6.35 -13.45 24.00
C LYS A 7 -6.77 -12.83 22.69
N LEU A 8 -8.01 -13.06 22.29
CA LEU A 8 -8.60 -12.38 21.15
C LEU A 8 -8.94 -10.94 21.52
N HIS A 9 -8.48 -10.00 20.69
CA HIS A 9 -8.85 -8.60 20.77
C HIS A 9 -9.62 -8.22 19.50
N GLU A 10 -10.84 -7.75 19.68
CA GLU A 10 -11.66 -7.26 18.59
C GLU A 10 -11.21 -5.85 18.21
N ILE A 11 -10.87 -5.66 16.92
CA ILE A 11 -10.39 -4.39 16.37
C ILE A 11 -11.53 -3.68 15.65
N ARG A 12 -12.29 -4.42 14.85
CA ARG A 12 -13.46 -3.94 14.13
C ARG A 12 -14.54 -5.00 14.07
N MET A 13 -15.77 -4.56 13.85
CA MET A 13 -16.85 -5.49 13.52
C MET A 13 -16.54 -6.20 12.20
N PRO A 14 -16.83 -7.49 12.06
CA PRO A 14 -16.56 -8.24 10.84
C PRO A 14 -17.42 -7.79 9.63
N GLY A 15 -18.24 -6.77 9.76
CA GLY A 15 -19.12 -6.28 8.70
C GLY A 15 -20.09 -7.39 8.25
N ASP A 16 -20.12 -7.64 6.93
CA ASP A 16 -20.96 -8.68 6.33
C ASP A 16 -20.39 -10.10 6.48
N PHE A 17 -19.21 -10.23 7.08
CA PHE A 17 -18.55 -11.49 7.28
C PHE A 17 -19.21 -12.25 8.43
N VAL A 18 -20.10 -13.17 8.10
CA VAL A 18 -20.61 -14.19 9.00
C VAL A 18 -19.93 -15.50 8.64
N ALA A 19 -19.51 -16.28 9.62
CA ALA A 19 -18.78 -17.54 9.41
C ALA A 19 -19.39 -18.38 8.26
N GLY A 20 -18.62 -18.53 7.17
CA GLY A 20 -19.04 -19.22 5.95
C GLY A 20 -19.89 -18.39 4.96
N LYS A 21 -20.11 -17.09 5.20
CA LYS A 21 -20.82 -16.19 4.28
C LYS A 21 -20.13 -14.82 4.27
N GLY A 22 -20.10 -14.20 3.09
CA GLY A 22 -19.48 -12.90 2.91
C GLY A 22 -17.97 -12.97 2.78
N TYR A 23 -17.34 -11.79 2.79
CA TYR A 23 -15.92 -11.60 2.57
C TYR A 23 -15.32 -10.70 3.66
N SER A 24 -14.17 -11.08 4.22
CA SER A 24 -13.54 -10.36 5.33
C SER A 24 -13.01 -8.98 4.94
N ASN A 25 -12.87 -8.72 3.64
CA ASN A 25 -12.30 -7.48 3.10
C ASN A 25 -10.96 -7.10 3.75
N SER A 26 -10.06 -8.07 3.79
CA SER A 26 -8.74 -7.93 4.39
C SER A 26 -7.74 -8.81 3.62
N PHE A 27 -7.10 -8.26 2.58
CA PHE A 27 -6.08 -8.95 1.80
C PHE A 27 -4.70 -8.89 2.44
N ALA A 28 -4.33 -7.71 2.91
CA ALA A 28 -3.07 -7.49 3.58
C ALA A 28 -3.26 -6.67 4.85
N ASN A 29 -2.43 -6.95 5.85
CA ASN A 29 -2.44 -6.22 7.10
C ASN A 29 -1.01 -5.88 7.49
N VAL A 30 -0.81 -4.65 7.96
CA VAL A 30 0.47 -4.16 8.44
C VAL A 30 0.28 -3.63 9.86
N ALA A 31 1.21 -3.91 10.75
CA ALA A 31 1.28 -3.31 12.07
C ALA A 31 2.36 -2.22 12.08
N TRP A 32 1.96 -1.00 12.41
CA TRP A 32 2.84 0.15 12.52
C TRP A 32 2.27 1.17 13.52
N ASP A 33 3.12 1.86 14.25
CA ASP A 33 2.69 2.95 15.13
C ASP A 33 2.49 4.23 14.29
N MET A 34 1.28 4.35 13.72
CA MET A 34 0.94 5.39 12.73
C MET A 34 0.98 6.80 13.31
N ASN A 35 0.59 6.95 14.57
CA ASN A 35 0.50 8.25 15.25
C ASN A 35 1.68 8.53 16.19
N ARG A 36 2.63 7.59 16.29
CA ARG A 36 3.84 7.65 17.15
C ARG A 36 3.51 7.83 18.62
N ASP A 37 2.46 7.15 19.11
CA ASP A 37 2.05 7.15 20.52
C ASP A 37 2.65 6.00 21.32
N GLY A 38 3.42 5.12 20.70
CA GLY A 38 4.09 3.98 21.29
C GLY A 38 3.27 2.68 21.25
N TRP A 39 2.06 2.71 20.67
CA TRP A 39 1.21 1.53 20.48
C TRP A 39 1.13 1.16 19.01
N GLN A 40 1.23 -0.14 18.73
CA GLN A 40 1.09 -0.61 17.36
C GLN A 40 -0.37 -0.48 16.90
N ASP A 41 -0.58 0.22 15.80
CA ASP A 41 -1.82 0.31 15.07
C ASP A 41 -1.90 -0.80 14.02
N ILE A 42 -3.04 -0.95 13.36
CA ILE A 42 -3.19 -1.93 12.28
C ILE A 42 -3.71 -1.24 11.03
N VAL A 43 -2.97 -1.39 9.94
CA VAL A 43 -3.43 -1.02 8.60
C VAL A 43 -4.11 -2.23 7.97
N VAL A 44 -5.27 -2.01 7.39
CA VAL A 44 -6.04 -3.05 6.69
C VAL A 44 -6.25 -2.62 5.24
N ILE A 45 -5.78 -3.45 4.34
CA ILE A 45 -5.94 -3.30 2.90
C ILE A 45 -7.00 -4.30 2.46
N GLY A 46 -8.11 -3.76 1.96
CA GLY A 46 -9.29 -4.51 1.61
C GLY A 46 -9.32 -4.94 0.15
N PHE A 47 -10.54 -5.04 -0.38
CA PHE A 47 -10.77 -5.48 -1.75
C PHE A 47 -10.26 -4.44 -2.75
N PRO A 48 -9.59 -4.86 -3.84
CA PRO A 48 -9.10 -3.94 -4.86
C PRO A 48 -10.21 -3.04 -5.42
N GLY A 49 -9.97 -1.75 -5.38
CA GLY A 49 -10.92 -0.70 -5.73
C GLY A 49 -11.60 -0.03 -4.53
N ASP A 50 -11.45 -0.63 -3.35
CA ASP A 50 -11.98 -0.07 -2.10
C ASP A 50 -10.95 0.82 -1.41
N PRO A 51 -11.38 1.68 -0.46
CA PRO A 51 -10.48 2.42 0.41
C PRO A 51 -9.66 1.49 1.31
N PHE A 52 -8.45 1.92 1.68
CA PHE A 52 -7.74 1.26 2.75
C PHE A 52 -7.60 2.17 3.98
N HIS A 53 -7.51 1.52 5.15
CA HIS A 53 -7.71 2.15 6.43
C HIS A 53 -6.64 1.76 7.42
N TRP A 54 -6.46 2.58 8.44
CA TRP A 54 -5.77 2.17 9.64
C TRP A 54 -6.69 2.29 10.86
N TYR A 55 -6.45 1.40 11.82
CA TYR A 55 -7.20 1.32 13.08
C TYR A 55 -6.29 1.70 14.22
N GLN A 56 -6.61 2.82 14.85
CA GLN A 56 -5.83 3.36 15.95
C GLN A 56 -6.02 2.53 17.21
N ASN A 57 -4.92 2.03 17.75
CA ASN A 57 -4.90 1.31 19.01
C ASN A 57 -5.24 2.27 20.18
N PRO A 58 -6.24 1.98 20.99
CA PRO A 58 -6.59 2.82 22.13
C PRO A 58 -5.57 2.74 23.28
N GLY A 59 -4.52 1.95 23.16
CA GLY A 59 -3.46 1.81 24.16
C GLY A 59 -3.98 1.32 25.50
N SER A 60 -3.42 1.89 26.57
CA SER A 60 -3.81 1.54 27.94
C SER A 60 -5.23 1.99 28.32
N ALA A 61 -5.83 2.91 27.58
CA ALA A 61 -7.21 3.34 27.83
C ALA A 61 -8.22 2.24 27.49
N GLY A 62 -7.85 1.34 26.57
CA GLY A 62 -8.73 0.29 26.07
C GLY A 62 -9.95 0.87 25.33
N GLY A 63 -10.83 0.00 24.86
CA GLY A 63 -12.04 0.39 24.16
C GLY A 63 -11.97 0.14 22.66
N PRO A 64 -12.90 0.70 21.86
CA PRO A 64 -12.95 0.49 20.43
C PRO A 64 -11.78 1.17 19.72
N TRP A 65 -11.26 0.51 18.70
CA TRP A 65 -10.27 1.08 17.81
C TRP A 65 -10.93 2.08 16.88
N LYS A 66 -10.29 3.22 16.69
CA LYS A 66 -10.80 4.27 15.81
C LYS A 66 -10.30 4.05 14.39
N GLU A 67 -11.23 4.04 13.44
CA GLU A 67 -10.94 3.87 12.02
C GLU A 67 -10.60 5.21 11.36
N HIS A 68 -9.59 5.19 10.50
CA HIS A 68 -9.14 6.32 9.69
C HIS A 68 -8.87 5.86 8.26
N VAL A 69 -9.27 6.63 7.27
CA VAL A 69 -8.99 6.38 5.86
C VAL A 69 -7.58 6.85 5.54
N ILE A 70 -6.77 5.99 4.89
CA ILE A 70 -5.48 6.37 4.34
C ILE A 70 -5.67 6.86 2.91
N TRP A 71 -6.30 6.06 2.05
CA TRP A 71 -6.58 6.42 0.66
C TRP A 71 -7.92 5.85 0.19
N THR A 72 -8.50 6.49 -0.82
CA THR A 72 -9.88 6.22 -1.23
C THR A 72 -10.07 5.01 -2.11
N SER A 73 -9.03 4.57 -2.82
CA SER A 73 -9.12 3.41 -3.69
C SER A 73 -7.73 2.88 -4.05
N ILE A 74 -7.49 1.61 -3.77
CA ILE A 74 -6.26 0.89 -4.06
C ILE A 74 -6.56 -0.26 -5.02
N CYS A 75 -5.73 -0.49 -6.04
CA CYS A 75 -6.01 -1.53 -7.03
C CYS A 75 -5.27 -2.84 -6.79
N ASN A 76 -4.15 -2.82 -6.07
CA ASN A 76 -3.31 -4.00 -5.86
C ASN A 76 -3.84 -4.89 -4.75
N GLU A 77 -3.74 -6.21 -4.94
CA GLU A 77 -4.02 -7.18 -3.87
C GLU A 77 -2.84 -7.31 -2.89
N SER A 78 -1.64 -6.97 -3.34
CA SER A 78 -0.42 -6.96 -2.54
C SER A 78 0.33 -5.63 -2.75
N PRO A 79 -0.12 -4.56 -2.12
CA PRO A 79 0.65 -3.32 -2.05
C PRO A 79 1.88 -3.52 -1.17
N GLU A 80 2.90 -2.70 -1.39
CA GLU A 80 4.13 -2.74 -0.60
C GLU A 80 4.10 -1.74 0.54
N PHE A 81 4.86 -2.05 1.59
CA PHE A 81 5.07 -1.19 2.74
C PHE A 81 6.56 -1.17 3.05
N GLU A 82 7.26 -0.22 2.45
CA GLU A 82 8.72 -0.15 2.40
C GLU A 82 9.21 1.27 2.61
N ASP A 83 10.32 1.42 3.30
CA ASP A 83 11.04 2.68 3.47
C ASP A 83 11.81 3.01 2.19
N LEU A 84 11.21 3.85 1.33
CA LEU A 84 11.74 4.18 0.01
C LEU A 84 12.96 5.12 0.06
N ASN A 85 13.01 6.00 1.05
CA ASN A 85 14.03 7.04 1.15
C ASN A 85 15.07 6.80 2.26
N GLY A 86 14.90 5.75 3.06
CA GLY A 86 15.83 5.39 4.14
C GLY A 86 15.70 6.26 5.40
N ASP A 87 14.57 6.94 5.59
CA ASP A 87 14.34 7.80 6.77
C ASP A 87 13.85 7.03 8.01
N GLY A 88 13.58 5.74 7.86
CA GLY A 88 13.10 4.86 8.92
C GLY A 88 11.57 4.84 9.05
N THR A 89 10.85 5.55 8.17
CA THR A 89 9.39 5.54 8.11
C THR A 89 8.97 4.96 6.76
N PRO A 90 8.25 3.84 6.71
CA PRO A 90 7.88 3.24 5.44
C PRO A 90 6.74 3.98 4.74
N GLU A 91 6.73 3.92 3.42
CA GLU A 91 5.68 4.36 2.54
C GLU A 91 4.75 3.20 2.17
N PHE A 92 3.47 3.51 1.88
CA PHE A 92 2.56 2.58 1.22
C PHE A 92 2.62 2.80 -0.29
N ILE A 93 3.07 1.78 -1.03
CA ILE A 93 3.24 1.80 -2.48
C ILE A 93 2.10 1.01 -3.11
N PHE A 94 1.36 1.63 -4.02
CA PHE A 94 0.20 1.01 -4.66
C PHE A 94 -0.23 1.74 -5.94
N GLY A 95 -1.05 1.07 -6.74
CA GLY A 95 -1.78 1.70 -7.83
C GLY A 95 -3.06 2.36 -7.33
N SER A 96 -3.21 3.66 -7.54
CA SER A 96 -4.42 4.42 -7.21
C SER A 96 -5.48 4.30 -8.31
N GLN A 97 -6.76 4.34 -7.92
CA GLN A 97 -7.91 4.38 -8.80
C GLN A 97 -8.75 5.63 -8.47
N PRO A 98 -9.48 6.21 -9.42
CA PRO A 98 -9.69 5.77 -10.82
C PRO A 98 -8.60 6.20 -11.81
N GLU A 99 -7.60 6.98 -11.39
CA GLU A 99 -6.57 7.57 -12.26
C GLU A 99 -5.67 6.53 -12.90
N ALA A 100 -5.63 5.32 -12.35
CA ALA A 100 -4.76 4.24 -12.77
C ALA A 100 -3.28 4.68 -12.78
N GLN A 101 -2.83 5.30 -11.69
CA GLN A 101 -1.45 5.72 -11.47
C GLN A 101 -0.78 4.87 -10.41
N MET A 102 0.44 4.40 -10.69
CA MET A 102 1.33 3.86 -9.66
C MET A 102 1.89 5.02 -8.83
N GLY A 103 1.96 4.82 -7.53
CA GLY A 103 2.49 5.83 -6.64
C GLY A 103 2.58 5.35 -5.20
N PHE A 104 2.76 6.28 -4.30
CA PHE A 104 2.86 6.01 -2.87
C PHE A 104 2.20 7.11 -2.04
N VAL A 105 1.95 6.79 -0.78
CA VAL A 105 1.61 7.77 0.26
C VAL A 105 2.60 7.67 1.40
N GLN A 106 3.01 8.82 1.93
CA GLN A 106 3.86 8.92 3.11
C GLN A 106 3.00 9.00 4.37
N ILE A 107 3.49 8.43 5.47
CA ILE A 107 2.83 8.58 6.77
C ILE A 107 3.05 10.02 7.25
N PRO A 108 1.98 10.82 7.40
CA PRO A 108 2.11 12.21 7.82
C PRO A 108 2.65 12.35 9.25
N ALA A 109 3.06 13.56 9.59
CA ALA A 109 3.38 13.87 10.99
C ALA A 109 2.19 13.52 11.93
N PRO A 110 2.43 13.12 13.19
CA PRO A 110 1.40 12.64 14.11
C PRO A 110 0.16 13.55 14.24
N ALA A 111 0.36 14.86 14.17
CA ALA A 111 -0.75 15.83 14.24
C ALA A 111 -1.70 15.78 13.03
N LYS A 112 -1.28 15.20 11.91
CA LYS A 112 -2.03 15.14 10.66
C LYS A 112 -2.41 13.73 10.22
N VAL A 113 -1.97 12.70 10.94
CA VAL A 113 -2.16 11.30 10.54
C VAL A 113 -3.64 10.86 10.48
N SER A 114 -4.55 11.63 11.08
CA SER A 114 -5.99 11.40 10.98
C SER A 114 -6.65 12.04 9.75
N GLU A 115 -5.88 12.81 8.96
CA GLU A 115 -6.33 13.42 7.72
C GLU A 115 -6.10 12.47 6.54
N THR A 116 -6.68 12.76 5.37
CA THR A 116 -6.36 12.03 4.14
C THR A 116 -4.90 12.25 3.77
N PHE A 117 -4.19 11.18 3.48
CA PHE A 117 -2.78 11.21 3.09
C PHE A 117 -2.62 11.81 1.70
N GLN A 118 -1.46 12.36 1.42
CA GLN A 118 -1.13 12.87 0.10
C GLN A 118 -0.58 11.74 -0.77
N PHE A 119 -1.15 11.55 -1.96
CA PHE A 119 -0.64 10.63 -2.96
C PHE A 119 0.45 11.30 -3.82
N HIS A 120 1.55 10.59 -4.00
CA HIS A 120 2.67 10.97 -4.85
C HIS A 120 2.70 10.02 -6.04
N ALA A 121 2.43 10.54 -7.22
CA ALA A 121 2.44 9.74 -8.43
C ALA A 121 3.88 9.39 -8.85
N VAL A 122 4.11 8.12 -9.15
CA VAL A 122 5.36 7.59 -9.71
C VAL A 122 5.24 7.46 -11.23
N SER A 123 4.08 7.01 -11.73
CA SER A 123 3.83 6.81 -13.14
C SER A 123 2.87 7.81 -13.74
N GLU A 124 2.87 7.94 -15.07
CA GLU A 124 1.73 8.51 -15.79
C GLU A 124 0.46 7.67 -15.54
N PRO A 125 -0.73 8.27 -15.67
CA PRO A 125 -1.97 7.50 -15.69
C PRO A 125 -1.95 6.46 -16.81
N SER A 126 -2.43 5.24 -16.53
CA SER A 126 -2.58 4.23 -17.57
C SER A 126 -3.68 4.63 -18.54
N ALA A 127 -3.39 4.52 -19.84
CA ALA A 127 -4.38 4.75 -20.90
C ALA A 127 -5.45 3.64 -20.95
N GLU A 128 -5.20 2.50 -20.31
CA GLU A 128 -6.12 1.37 -20.30
C GLU A 128 -7.00 1.37 -19.05
N PRO A 129 -8.30 1.03 -19.20
CA PRO A 129 -9.16 0.91 -18.04
C PRO A 129 -8.63 -0.13 -17.04
N ALA A 130 -8.71 0.18 -15.77
CA ALA A 130 -8.26 -0.65 -14.64
C ALA A 130 -8.77 -2.11 -14.64
N GLN A 131 -9.66 -2.47 -15.54
CA GLN A 131 -10.26 -3.80 -15.66
C GLN A 131 -9.78 -4.60 -16.87
N LYS A 132 -8.97 -4.02 -17.76
CA LYS A 132 -8.41 -4.76 -18.89
C LYS A 132 -7.02 -5.26 -18.59
N LYS A 133 -6.85 -6.58 -18.66
CA LYS A 133 -5.54 -7.23 -18.68
C LYS A 133 -4.84 -6.96 -20.00
N ASN A 134 -4.12 -5.88 -20.11
CA ASN A 134 -3.23 -5.68 -21.23
C ASN A 134 -1.83 -6.13 -20.83
N ARG A 135 -1.53 -7.39 -21.09
CA ARG A 135 -0.23 -7.99 -20.74
C ARG A 135 0.87 -7.29 -21.55
N GLY A 136 1.57 -6.35 -20.92
CA GLY A 136 2.76 -5.71 -21.45
C GLY A 136 2.70 -4.20 -21.62
N LEU A 137 1.58 -3.53 -21.31
CA LEU A 137 1.44 -2.08 -21.39
C LEU A 137 0.81 -1.44 -20.15
N ASP A 138 0.46 -2.24 -19.14
CA ASP A 138 -0.08 -1.67 -17.90
C ASP A 138 1.07 -1.27 -16.97
N ASN A 139 0.85 -0.21 -16.23
CA ASN A 139 1.79 0.31 -15.25
C ASN A 139 1.58 -0.32 -13.84
N GLY A 140 1.09 -1.56 -13.77
CA GLY A 140 0.83 -2.25 -12.50
C GLY A 140 -0.41 -1.77 -11.75
N THR A 141 -1.26 -0.97 -12.40
CA THR A 141 -2.47 -0.41 -11.80
C THR A 141 -3.75 -1.12 -12.22
N PHE A 142 -3.62 -2.25 -12.88
CA PHE A 142 -4.74 -3.13 -13.16
C PHE A 142 -5.35 -3.63 -11.85
N LYS A 143 -6.68 -3.59 -11.75
CA LYS A 143 -7.40 -4.12 -10.58
C LYS A 143 -7.07 -5.61 -10.40
N TYR A 144 -6.64 -5.98 -9.18
CA TYR A 144 -6.09 -7.30 -8.82
C TYR A 144 -4.67 -7.56 -9.36
N TYR A 145 -3.88 -6.52 -9.60
CA TYR A 145 -2.50 -6.69 -10.02
C TYR A 145 -1.65 -7.31 -8.90
N HIS A 146 -0.80 -8.27 -9.29
CA HIS A 146 0.22 -8.89 -8.47
C HIS A 146 1.62 -8.56 -8.99
N GLY A 147 2.63 -8.70 -8.16
CA GLY A 147 4.03 -8.52 -8.59
C GLY A 147 4.54 -7.09 -8.45
N LEU A 148 3.92 -6.31 -7.57
CA LEU A 148 4.50 -5.06 -7.08
C LEU A 148 5.63 -5.38 -6.10
N GLY A 149 6.70 -4.60 -6.12
CA GLY A 149 7.84 -4.71 -5.23
C GLY A 149 8.58 -3.40 -5.08
N ALA A 150 9.53 -3.34 -4.16
CA ALA A 150 10.46 -2.24 -4.00
C ALA A 150 11.88 -2.76 -3.74
N GLY A 151 12.89 -2.08 -4.31
CA GLY A 151 14.29 -2.46 -4.16
C GLY A 151 15.21 -1.57 -4.97
N ASP A 152 16.49 -1.52 -4.60
CA ASP A 152 17.52 -0.75 -5.32
C ASP A 152 17.96 -1.55 -6.56
N MET A 153 17.42 -1.19 -7.73
CA MET A 153 17.63 -1.90 -8.98
C MET A 153 18.92 -1.50 -9.71
N ASN A 154 19.41 -0.30 -9.46
CA ASN A 154 20.59 0.26 -10.14
C ASN A 154 21.83 0.40 -9.24
N GLY A 155 21.70 0.18 -7.93
CA GLY A 155 22.79 0.26 -6.97
C GLY A 155 23.12 1.68 -6.51
N ASP A 156 22.16 2.62 -6.63
CA ASP A 156 22.36 4.02 -6.22
C ASP A 156 22.02 4.29 -4.75
N GLY A 157 21.51 3.29 -4.04
CA GLY A 157 21.16 3.36 -2.63
C GLY A 157 19.74 3.80 -2.35
N HIS A 158 18.94 4.08 -3.38
CA HIS A 158 17.53 4.41 -3.27
C HIS A 158 16.67 3.21 -3.68
N ARG A 159 15.49 3.10 -3.09
CA ARG A 159 14.57 2.01 -3.45
C ARG A 159 13.68 2.44 -4.60
N ASP A 160 13.69 1.64 -5.64
CA ASP A 160 12.89 1.79 -6.84
C ASP A 160 11.56 1.05 -6.69
N VAL A 161 10.55 1.44 -7.48
CA VAL A 161 9.27 0.74 -7.55
C VAL A 161 9.31 -0.25 -8.71
N ILE A 162 9.04 -1.52 -8.42
CA ILE A 162 9.24 -2.64 -9.33
C ILE A 162 7.89 -3.26 -9.70
N ILE A 163 7.70 -3.53 -10.98
CA ILE A 163 6.58 -4.31 -11.51
C ILE A 163 7.09 -5.45 -12.41
N SER A 164 6.20 -6.33 -12.85
CA SER A 164 6.59 -7.56 -13.59
C SER A 164 7.37 -7.32 -14.87
N HIS A 165 7.32 -6.15 -15.48
CA HIS A 165 7.95 -5.85 -16.78
C HIS A 165 8.85 -4.61 -16.76
N GLY A 166 9.14 -4.07 -15.58
CA GLY A 166 10.03 -2.92 -15.44
C GLY A 166 10.07 -2.36 -14.03
N TRP A 167 10.70 -1.22 -13.90
CA TRP A 167 10.81 -0.53 -12.62
C TRP A 167 10.92 0.99 -12.86
N TRP A 168 10.49 1.75 -11.89
CA TRP A 168 10.65 3.21 -11.86
C TRP A 168 11.78 3.57 -10.93
N GLN A 169 12.74 4.33 -11.46
CA GLN A 169 13.89 4.80 -10.72
C GLN A 169 13.49 5.90 -9.73
N SER A 170 13.78 5.67 -8.47
CA SER A 170 13.60 6.66 -7.42
C SER A 170 14.55 7.84 -7.63
N PRO A 171 14.07 9.09 -7.53
CA PRO A 171 14.95 10.26 -7.55
C PRO A 171 15.69 10.45 -6.22
N GLY A 172 15.44 9.62 -5.21
CA GLY A 172 15.94 9.76 -3.84
C GLY A 172 15.22 10.82 -3.00
N ASP A 173 14.80 11.92 -3.60
CA ASP A 173 13.93 12.91 -2.96
C ASP A 173 12.46 12.62 -3.30
N LEU A 174 11.74 12.00 -2.37
CA LEU A 174 10.32 11.66 -2.52
C LEU A 174 9.39 12.87 -2.55
N GLY A 175 9.89 14.07 -2.21
CA GLY A 175 9.16 15.33 -2.33
C GLY A 175 9.22 15.95 -3.72
N ALA A 176 10.03 15.40 -4.63
CA ALA A 176 10.09 15.84 -6.01
C ALA A 176 8.72 15.66 -6.70
N ALA A 177 8.30 16.67 -7.46
CA ALA A 177 7.00 16.66 -8.13
C ALA A 177 7.00 15.93 -9.47
N ASP A 178 8.18 15.54 -9.95
CA ASP A 178 8.33 14.89 -11.26
C ASP A 178 8.01 13.39 -11.18
N LEU A 179 7.47 12.87 -12.26
CA LEU A 179 7.27 11.42 -12.41
C LEU A 179 8.64 10.72 -12.51
N TRP A 180 8.68 9.48 -12.05
CA TRP A 180 9.90 8.71 -12.05
C TRP A 180 10.21 8.12 -13.43
N GLU A 181 11.50 7.97 -13.76
CA GLU A 181 11.92 7.38 -15.03
C GLU A 181 11.63 5.86 -15.03
N PHE A 182 10.93 5.40 -16.06
CA PHE A 182 10.60 3.97 -16.23
C PHE A 182 11.68 3.23 -17.02
N HIS A 183 12.17 2.14 -16.45
CA HIS A 183 13.15 1.23 -17.07
C HIS A 183 12.48 -0.12 -17.37
N PRO A 184 12.23 -0.45 -18.65
CA PRO A 184 11.63 -1.73 -19.01
C PRO A 184 12.60 -2.88 -18.79
N ILE A 185 12.11 -4.00 -18.26
CA ILE A 185 12.83 -5.26 -18.18
C ILE A 185 12.29 -6.18 -19.27
N SER A 186 13.12 -6.53 -20.22
CA SER A 186 12.82 -7.59 -21.19
C SER A 186 13.22 -8.93 -20.58
N VAL A 187 12.26 -9.69 -20.11
CA VAL A 187 12.49 -11.10 -19.76
C VAL A 187 12.50 -11.90 -21.06
N ASN A 188 13.61 -11.85 -21.79
CA ASN A 188 13.85 -12.74 -22.93
C ASN A 188 14.03 -14.16 -22.39
N GLY A 189 12.95 -14.89 -22.33
CA GLY A 189 12.95 -16.27 -21.88
C GLY A 189 11.78 -17.03 -22.40
N SER A 190 11.76 -17.28 -23.70
CA SER A 190 11.31 -18.51 -24.37
C SER A 190 11.00 -18.21 -25.82
N GLU A 191 11.87 -18.59 -26.68
CA GLU A 191 11.48 -19.06 -28.00
C GLU A 191 10.69 -20.37 -27.87
#